data_f02e0fc9db2336a961044d6dde645d1b
#
_entry.id   f02e0fc9db2336a961044d6dde645d1b
#
_cell.length_a   1.000
_cell.length_b   1.000
_cell.length_c   1.000
_cell.angle_alpha   90.00
_cell.angle_beta   90.00
_cell.angle_gamma   90.00
#
_symmetry.space_group_name_H-M   'P 1'
#
loop_
_entity.id
_entity.type
_entity.pdbx_description
1 polymer ?
#
loop_
_entity_poly.entity_id
_entity_poly.type
_entity_poly.pdbx_seq_one_letter_code
_entity_poly.pdbx_strand_id
1 'polypeptide(L)'
;MTNVLVTGGAGYIGAILVPALLERGFNVTVVDNFMYGQDSLAAVCYHPNFSLVRGDVRSLDTMRPLLKDADFIIPLAALVGAPLCDRDPLAATSTNKQAIIDMLGHISPNQRVILPITNSGYGVGEAGKYCTEETPIRPVSLYGRDKVEVERTLLDRHPVSVSLRLATVFGMSPRMRLDLLVNDFTYRAYTDRFIVLFESHFKRNFLHVRDVARAFLHTIDNFEVMKRQIYNVGLSDANLSKLELCQQIQKHVPQFVIHESNVGSDPDKRDYIVSNDKIERTGYKPAFSLDEGIRELLKGFAMMRNTKYSNI
;
A
#
# COMPACT_ATOMS: atom_id res chain seq x y z
N MET A 1 4.32 19.31 -19.62
CA MET A 1 4.66 18.45 -18.47
C MET A 1 3.46 17.56 -18.16
N THR A 2 3.67 16.36 -17.71
CA THR A 2 2.60 15.42 -17.35
C THR A 2 2.08 15.73 -15.94
N ASN A 3 0.76 15.84 -15.81
CA ASN A 3 0.08 16.15 -14.56
C ASN A 3 -0.36 14.87 -13.85
N VAL A 4 0.05 14.68 -12.61
CA VAL A 4 -0.29 13.52 -11.79
C VAL A 4 -1.11 13.97 -10.58
N LEU A 5 -2.34 13.48 -10.48
CA LEU A 5 -3.18 13.66 -9.30
C LEU A 5 -3.00 12.47 -8.35
N VAL A 6 -2.58 12.75 -7.12
CA VAL A 6 -2.43 11.74 -6.06
C VAL A 6 -3.41 12.05 -4.94
N THR A 7 -4.42 11.19 -4.74
CA THR A 7 -5.29 11.33 -3.58
C THR A 7 -4.70 10.60 -2.38
N GLY A 8 -4.82 11.15 -1.16
CA GLY A 8 -4.19 10.56 0.02
C GLY A 8 -2.66 10.61 -0.03
N GLY A 9 -2.11 11.62 -0.75
CA GLY A 9 -0.67 11.72 -0.99
C GLY A 9 0.16 12.04 0.25
N ALA A 10 -0.44 12.55 1.32
CA ALA A 10 0.23 12.74 2.60
C ALA A 10 0.24 11.47 3.49
N GLY A 11 -0.28 10.34 2.98
CA GLY A 11 -0.28 9.03 3.64
C GLY A 11 1.08 8.31 3.56
N TYR A 12 1.13 7.09 4.07
CA TYR A 12 2.33 6.24 4.17
C TYR A 12 3.04 6.01 2.82
N ILE A 13 2.29 5.59 1.80
CA ILE A 13 2.84 5.39 0.44
C ILE A 13 3.08 6.73 -0.24
N GLY A 14 2.11 7.65 -0.14
CA GLY A 14 2.16 8.93 -0.83
C GLY A 14 3.35 9.79 -0.41
N ALA A 15 3.73 9.77 0.87
CA ALA A 15 4.89 10.50 1.40
C ALA A 15 6.24 10.06 0.78
N ILE A 16 6.28 8.87 0.16
CA ILE A 16 7.44 8.39 -0.61
C ILE A 16 7.22 8.61 -2.11
N LEU A 17 6.01 8.37 -2.61
CA LEU A 17 5.71 8.46 -4.04
C LEU A 17 5.73 9.91 -4.54
N VAL A 18 5.18 10.87 -3.79
CA VAL A 18 5.07 12.28 -4.23
C VAL A 18 6.46 12.90 -4.48
N PRO A 19 7.46 12.81 -3.56
CA PRO A 19 8.81 13.25 -3.86
C PRO A 19 9.41 12.59 -5.11
N ALA A 20 9.23 11.27 -5.25
CA ALA A 20 9.77 10.52 -6.38
C ALA A 20 9.14 10.95 -7.74
N LEU A 21 7.85 11.30 -7.77
CA LEU A 21 7.21 11.87 -8.94
C LEU A 21 7.77 13.26 -9.29
N LEU A 22 7.97 14.11 -8.29
CA LEU A 22 8.55 15.45 -8.46
C LEU A 22 9.99 15.39 -8.98
N GLU A 23 10.80 14.49 -8.44
CA GLU A 23 12.18 14.23 -8.91
C GLU A 23 12.22 13.76 -10.38
N ARG A 24 11.16 13.09 -10.86
CA ARG A 24 11.00 12.70 -12.26
C ARG A 24 10.46 13.83 -13.15
N GLY A 25 10.22 15.01 -12.62
CA GLY A 25 9.78 16.20 -13.35
C GLY A 25 8.29 16.23 -13.66
N PHE A 26 7.45 15.46 -12.96
CA PHE A 26 6.00 15.56 -13.09
C PHE A 26 5.46 16.79 -12.34
N ASN A 27 4.35 17.34 -12.82
CA ASN A 27 3.51 18.24 -12.03
C ASN A 27 2.65 17.36 -11.11
N VAL A 28 2.77 17.51 -9.80
CA VAL A 28 2.07 16.67 -8.84
C VAL A 28 1.07 17.49 -8.04
N THR A 29 -0.20 17.16 -8.16
CA THR A 29 -1.26 17.70 -7.30
C THR A 29 -1.68 16.62 -6.31
N VAL A 30 -1.59 16.95 -5.02
CA VAL A 30 -2.05 16.09 -3.93
C VAL A 30 -3.37 16.62 -3.38
N VAL A 31 -4.34 15.73 -3.17
CA VAL A 31 -5.50 16.01 -2.31
C VAL A 31 -5.49 15.06 -1.11
N ASP A 32 -5.55 15.63 0.10
CA ASP A 32 -5.56 14.89 1.36
C ASP A 32 -6.40 15.63 2.41
N ASN A 33 -7.12 14.92 3.25
CA ASN A 33 -7.91 15.54 4.31
C ASN A 33 -7.10 15.74 5.61
N PHE A 34 -5.88 15.21 5.66
CA PHE A 34 -4.96 15.29 6.81
C PHE A 34 -5.59 14.77 8.12
N MET A 35 -6.38 13.71 8.05
CA MET A 35 -7.11 13.17 9.21
C MET A 35 -6.20 12.70 10.35
N TYR A 36 -4.92 12.49 10.06
CA TYR A 36 -3.92 12.09 11.06
C TYR A 36 -3.03 13.25 11.53
N GLY A 37 -3.31 14.49 11.11
CA GLY A 37 -2.53 15.66 11.47
C GLY A 37 -1.07 15.61 11.00
N GLN A 38 -0.80 14.89 9.90
CA GLN A 38 0.53 14.65 9.36
C GLN A 38 1.07 15.84 8.55
N ASP A 39 2.38 16.03 8.60
CA ASP A 39 3.17 17.01 7.84
C ASP A 39 4.19 16.36 6.89
N SER A 40 3.89 15.14 6.48
CA SER A 40 4.78 14.21 5.76
C SER A 40 5.31 14.72 4.41
N LEU A 41 4.69 15.75 3.84
CA LEU A 41 5.10 16.39 2.58
C LEU A 41 5.81 17.73 2.78
N ALA A 42 6.11 18.14 4.03
CA ALA A 42 6.77 19.41 4.32
C ALA A 42 8.09 19.58 3.54
N ALA A 43 8.84 18.49 3.36
CA ALA A 43 10.11 18.50 2.64
C ALA A 43 10.02 18.82 1.14
N VAL A 44 8.83 18.79 0.55
CA VAL A 44 8.62 19.10 -0.88
C VAL A 44 7.79 20.37 -1.14
N CYS A 45 7.40 21.09 -0.08
CA CYS A 45 6.59 22.31 -0.21
C CYS A 45 7.27 23.43 -1.02
N TYR A 46 8.61 23.42 -1.10
CA TYR A 46 9.37 24.37 -1.90
C TYR A 46 9.32 24.08 -3.40
N HIS A 47 8.89 22.90 -3.81
CA HIS A 47 9.00 22.44 -5.20
C HIS A 47 7.98 23.16 -6.10
N PRO A 48 8.37 23.84 -7.21
CA PRO A 48 7.46 24.64 -8.02
C PRO A 48 6.36 23.82 -8.72
N ASN A 49 6.59 22.52 -8.97
CA ASN A 49 5.64 21.62 -9.61
C ASN A 49 4.76 20.86 -8.58
N PHE A 50 4.81 21.23 -7.31
CA PHE A 50 4.00 20.63 -6.26
C PHE A 50 2.80 21.51 -5.92
N SER A 51 1.62 20.93 -5.94
CA SER A 51 0.38 21.55 -5.51
C SER A 51 -0.33 20.71 -4.48
N LEU A 52 -0.88 21.35 -3.45
CA LEU A 52 -1.56 20.67 -2.35
C LEU A 52 -2.94 21.25 -2.12
N VAL A 53 -3.94 20.38 -2.07
CA VAL A 53 -5.32 20.72 -1.74
C VAL A 53 -5.72 19.95 -0.47
N ARG A 54 -6.08 20.69 0.57
CA ARG A 54 -6.71 20.08 1.75
C ARG A 54 -8.19 19.84 1.44
N GLY A 55 -8.58 18.57 1.30
CA GLY A 55 -9.94 18.23 0.91
C GLY A 55 -10.26 16.75 1.07
N ASP A 56 -11.53 16.43 0.99
CA ASP A 56 -12.04 15.07 1.08
C ASP A 56 -12.32 14.52 -0.32
N VAL A 57 -11.81 13.35 -0.64
CA VAL A 57 -12.00 12.67 -1.94
C VAL A 57 -13.45 12.27 -2.21
N ARG A 58 -14.30 12.25 -1.19
CA ARG A 58 -15.75 12.03 -1.31
C ARG A 58 -16.52 13.26 -1.79
N SER A 59 -15.88 14.43 -1.73
CA SER A 59 -16.47 15.69 -2.19
C SER A 59 -16.21 15.89 -3.69
N LEU A 60 -17.23 15.76 -4.51
CA LEU A 60 -17.13 16.00 -5.95
C LEU A 60 -16.78 17.45 -6.26
N ASP A 61 -17.19 18.42 -5.45
CA ASP A 61 -16.83 19.84 -5.64
C ASP A 61 -15.32 20.04 -5.45
N THR A 62 -14.69 19.29 -4.56
CA THR A 62 -13.22 19.26 -4.40
C THR A 62 -12.56 18.54 -5.58
N MET A 63 -13.09 17.40 -5.98
CA MET A 63 -12.43 16.52 -6.94
C MET A 63 -12.56 16.96 -8.40
N ARG A 64 -13.72 17.44 -8.84
CA ARG A 64 -13.97 17.82 -10.25
C ARG A 64 -12.92 18.73 -10.86
N PRO A 65 -12.54 19.87 -10.24
CA PRO A 65 -11.51 20.74 -10.82
C PRO A 65 -10.15 20.04 -10.91
N LEU A 66 -9.79 19.19 -9.94
CA LEU A 66 -8.51 18.48 -9.92
C LEU A 66 -8.45 17.36 -10.96
N LEU A 67 -9.56 16.67 -11.19
CA LEU A 67 -9.67 15.60 -12.20
C LEU A 67 -9.50 16.16 -13.61
N LYS A 68 -10.03 17.36 -13.89
CA LYS A 68 -10.04 17.94 -15.24
C LYS A 68 -8.65 18.03 -15.87
N ASP A 69 -7.63 18.36 -15.08
CA ASP A 69 -6.28 18.68 -15.55
C ASP A 69 -5.30 17.49 -15.39
N ALA A 70 -5.75 16.36 -14.84
CA ALA A 70 -4.89 15.22 -14.57
C ALA A 70 -4.68 14.34 -15.80
N ASP A 71 -3.43 14.02 -16.13
CA ASP A 71 -3.07 13.00 -17.13
C ASP A 71 -3.06 11.60 -16.49
N PHE A 72 -2.54 11.51 -15.26
CA PHE A 72 -2.54 10.31 -14.42
C PHE A 72 -3.25 10.56 -13.11
N ILE A 73 -4.01 9.57 -12.64
CA ILE A 73 -4.70 9.59 -11.36
C ILE A 73 -4.26 8.37 -10.55
N ILE A 74 -3.74 8.62 -9.34
CA ILE A 74 -3.29 7.59 -8.41
C ILE A 74 -4.11 7.71 -7.11
N PRO A 75 -5.19 6.92 -6.96
CA PRO A 75 -6.09 7.02 -5.81
C PRO A 75 -5.55 6.24 -4.60
N LEU A 76 -4.70 6.89 -3.78
CA LEU A 76 -4.16 6.31 -2.54
C LEU A 76 -5.07 6.55 -1.33
N ALA A 77 -5.97 7.54 -1.37
CA ALA A 77 -6.85 7.85 -0.24
C ALA A 77 -7.70 6.65 0.14
N ALA A 78 -7.52 6.16 1.36
CA ALA A 78 -8.24 4.99 1.87
C ALA A 78 -8.15 4.92 3.40
N LEU A 79 -9.19 4.38 4.03
CA LEU A 79 -9.10 3.80 5.37
C LEU A 79 -8.53 2.38 5.21
N VAL A 80 -7.34 2.11 5.78
CA VAL A 80 -6.57 0.91 5.47
C VAL A 80 -6.46 -0.01 6.69
N GLY A 81 -6.68 -1.30 6.45
CA GLY A 81 -6.64 -2.34 7.46
C GLY A 81 -8.03 -2.76 7.95
N ALA A 82 -8.21 -4.08 8.20
CA ALA A 82 -9.49 -4.62 8.64
C ALA A 82 -9.98 -3.97 9.95
N PRO A 83 -9.16 -3.80 11.01
CA PRO A 83 -9.63 -3.22 12.27
C PRO A 83 -10.19 -1.80 12.12
N LEU A 84 -9.57 -0.95 11.29
CA LEU A 84 -10.04 0.42 11.07
C LEU A 84 -11.35 0.44 10.25
N CYS A 85 -11.43 -0.41 9.21
CA CYS A 85 -12.62 -0.51 8.39
C CYS A 85 -13.81 -1.12 9.14
N ASP A 86 -13.56 -2.07 10.04
CA ASP A 86 -14.60 -2.71 10.86
C ASP A 86 -15.13 -1.77 11.96
N ARG A 87 -14.31 -0.82 12.43
CA ARG A 87 -14.70 0.22 13.40
C ARG A 87 -15.71 1.22 12.82
N ASP A 88 -15.53 1.62 11.56
CA ASP A 88 -16.44 2.50 10.83
C ASP A 88 -16.63 2.02 9.39
N PRO A 89 -17.51 1.02 9.18
CA PRO A 89 -17.76 0.46 7.85
C PRO A 89 -18.31 1.45 6.83
N LEU A 90 -19.10 2.44 7.29
CA LEU A 90 -19.69 3.46 6.41
C LEU A 90 -18.61 4.40 5.88
N ALA A 91 -17.75 4.93 6.75
CA ALA A 91 -16.64 5.76 6.33
C ALA A 91 -15.66 4.97 5.46
N ALA A 92 -15.39 3.69 5.79
CA ALA A 92 -14.53 2.81 5.00
C ALA A 92 -15.08 2.64 3.58
N THR A 93 -16.32 2.18 3.42
CA THR A 93 -16.92 1.95 2.09
C THR A 93 -17.07 3.25 1.31
N SER A 94 -17.48 4.36 1.94
CA SER A 94 -17.61 5.65 1.27
C SER A 94 -16.26 6.16 0.72
N THR A 95 -15.16 5.97 1.48
CA THR A 95 -13.83 6.42 1.06
C THR A 95 -13.16 5.44 0.11
N ASN A 96 -13.17 4.12 0.45
CA ASN A 96 -12.39 3.11 -0.25
C ASN A 96 -13.03 2.66 -1.57
N LYS A 97 -14.36 2.78 -1.67
CA LYS A 97 -15.12 2.31 -2.83
C LYS A 97 -15.89 3.45 -3.50
N GLN A 98 -16.86 4.07 -2.81
CA GLN A 98 -17.77 5.00 -3.45
C GLN A 98 -17.06 6.20 -4.06
N ALA A 99 -16.11 6.81 -3.35
CA ALA A 99 -15.33 7.94 -3.84
C ALA A 99 -14.59 7.63 -5.17
N ILE A 100 -14.07 6.40 -5.32
CA ILE A 100 -13.40 5.99 -6.56
C ILE A 100 -14.43 5.76 -7.67
N ILE A 101 -15.56 5.12 -7.38
CA ILE A 101 -16.65 4.90 -8.37
C ILE A 101 -17.19 6.25 -8.86
N ASP A 102 -17.41 7.21 -7.96
CA ASP A 102 -17.87 8.55 -8.31
C ASP A 102 -16.83 9.29 -9.15
N MET A 103 -15.54 9.18 -8.79
CA MET A 103 -14.43 9.71 -9.58
C MET A 103 -14.47 9.18 -11.02
N LEU A 104 -14.69 7.88 -11.23
CA LEU A 104 -14.77 7.27 -12.57
C LEU A 104 -15.88 7.87 -13.45
N GLY A 105 -16.94 8.40 -12.86
CA GLY A 105 -17.99 9.10 -13.57
C GLY A 105 -17.61 10.53 -14.04
N HIS A 106 -16.44 11.03 -13.61
CA HIS A 106 -16.01 12.42 -13.84
C HIS A 106 -14.66 12.54 -14.55
N ILE A 107 -14.06 11.44 -14.97
CA ILE A 107 -12.81 11.41 -15.74
C ILE A 107 -13.09 11.16 -17.22
N SER A 108 -12.19 11.66 -18.07
CA SER A 108 -12.29 11.42 -19.52
C SER A 108 -11.73 10.04 -19.89
N PRO A 109 -12.14 9.46 -21.03
CA PRO A 109 -11.67 8.14 -21.47
C PRO A 109 -10.14 8.06 -21.69
N ASN A 110 -9.46 9.19 -21.81
CA ASN A 110 -8.01 9.24 -22.08
C ASN A 110 -7.17 9.40 -20.80
N GLN A 111 -7.79 9.71 -19.67
CA GLN A 111 -7.08 9.88 -18.40
C GLN A 111 -6.66 8.51 -17.86
N ARG A 112 -5.44 8.42 -17.42
CA ARG A 112 -4.81 7.15 -17.00
C ARG A 112 -4.97 6.95 -15.51
N VAL A 113 -5.50 5.78 -15.10
CA VAL A 113 -5.67 5.46 -13.68
C VAL A 113 -4.73 4.32 -13.28
N ILE A 114 -3.92 4.52 -12.23
CA ILE A 114 -3.11 3.45 -11.62
C ILE A 114 -3.67 3.21 -10.23
N LEU A 115 -4.44 2.13 -10.09
CA LEU A 115 -5.17 1.80 -8.87
C LEU A 115 -4.35 0.88 -7.96
N PRO A 116 -3.94 1.30 -6.77
CA PRO A 116 -3.40 0.39 -5.77
C PRO A 116 -4.54 -0.36 -5.07
N ILE A 117 -4.44 -1.68 -5.12
CA ILE A 117 -5.24 -2.55 -4.26
C ILE A 117 -4.33 -3.46 -3.43
N THR A 118 -4.81 -4.58 -2.98
CA THR A 118 -4.13 -5.41 -1.99
C THR A 118 -4.16 -6.88 -2.35
N ASN A 119 -3.08 -7.62 -2.10
CA ASN A 119 -3.06 -9.07 -2.12
C ASN A 119 -4.00 -9.70 -1.08
N SER A 120 -4.52 -8.92 -0.12
CA SER A 120 -5.57 -9.38 0.82
C SER A 120 -6.84 -9.91 0.14
N GLY A 121 -7.04 -9.55 -1.13
CA GLY A 121 -8.11 -10.09 -1.97
C GLY A 121 -8.06 -11.59 -2.15
N TYR A 122 -6.89 -12.22 -2.05
CA TYR A 122 -6.75 -13.68 -2.16
C TYR A 122 -7.34 -14.44 -0.96
N GLY A 123 -7.39 -13.79 0.22
CA GLY A 123 -7.94 -14.39 1.44
C GLY A 123 -7.09 -15.54 1.96
N VAL A 124 -7.57 -16.78 1.78
CA VAL A 124 -6.80 -18.00 2.09
C VAL A 124 -6.47 -18.68 0.76
N GLY A 125 -5.19 -18.79 0.46
CA GLY A 125 -4.68 -19.49 -0.72
C GLY A 125 -4.73 -21.01 -0.57
N GLU A 126 -4.42 -21.72 -1.65
CA GLU A 126 -4.21 -23.16 -1.60
C GLU A 126 -2.78 -23.47 -1.11
N ALA A 127 -2.66 -24.42 -0.19
CA ALA A 127 -1.36 -24.79 0.39
C ALA A 127 -0.33 -25.15 -0.70
N GLY A 128 0.84 -24.52 -0.65
CA GLY A 128 1.94 -24.75 -1.58
C GLY A 128 1.76 -24.17 -2.99
N LYS A 129 0.63 -23.52 -3.28
CA LYS A 129 0.40 -22.88 -4.60
C LYS A 129 0.51 -21.37 -4.52
N TYR A 130 1.23 -20.78 -5.46
CA TYR A 130 1.30 -19.34 -5.59
C TYR A 130 0.01 -18.75 -6.14
N CYS A 131 -0.49 -17.70 -5.50
CA CYS A 131 -1.54 -16.88 -6.05
C CYS A 131 -0.97 -16.03 -7.19
N THR A 132 -1.58 -16.13 -8.36
CA THR A 132 -1.33 -15.30 -9.53
C THR A 132 -2.51 -14.34 -9.75
N GLU A 133 -2.42 -13.46 -10.74
CA GLU A 133 -3.49 -12.53 -11.07
C GLU A 133 -4.78 -13.25 -11.54
N GLU A 134 -4.66 -14.48 -12.03
CA GLU A 134 -5.76 -15.36 -12.45
C GLU A 134 -6.40 -16.15 -11.30
N THR A 135 -5.71 -16.19 -10.14
CA THR A 135 -6.25 -16.91 -8.97
C THR A 135 -7.57 -16.29 -8.51
N PRO A 136 -8.61 -17.09 -8.28
CA PRO A 136 -9.89 -16.61 -7.80
C PRO A 136 -9.76 -15.83 -6.49
N ILE A 137 -10.34 -14.63 -6.46
CA ILE A 137 -10.29 -13.73 -5.31
C ILE A 137 -11.41 -14.11 -4.32
N ARG A 138 -11.05 -14.27 -3.03
CA ARG A 138 -11.96 -14.64 -1.93
C ARG A 138 -11.68 -13.78 -0.69
N PRO A 139 -11.95 -12.46 -0.73
CA PRO A 139 -11.60 -11.55 0.35
C PRO A 139 -12.38 -11.86 1.63
N VAL A 140 -11.68 -11.95 2.75
CA VAL A 140 -12.27 -12.27 4.07
C VAL A 140 -12.69 -11.02 4.85
N SER A 141 -12.17 -9.83 4.53
CA SER A 141 -12.45 -8.56 5.22
C SER A 141 -13.29 -7.60 4.36
N LEU A 142 -13.97 -6.63 5.00
CA LEU A 142 -14.66 -5.53 4.32
C LEU A 142 -13.69 -4.76 3.42
N TYR A 143 -12.51 -4.41 3.95
CA TYR A 143 -11.46 -3.74 3.19
C TYR A 143 -11.10 -4.49 1.89
N GLY A 144 -10.89 -5.79 1.99
CA GLY A 144 -10.59 -6.62 0.83
C GLY A 144 -11.73 -6.66 -0.19
N ARG A 145 -12.98 -6.78 0.26
CA ARG A 145 -14.17 -6.78 -0.61
C ARG A 145 -14.32 -5.47 -1.37
N ASP A 146 -14.23 -4.33 -0.68
CA ASP A 146 -14.34 -3.01 -1.30
C ASP A 146 -13.26 -2.79 -2.36
N LYS A 147 -12.01 -3.15 -2.05
CA LYS A 147 -10.88 -3.01 -3.00
C LYS A 147 -11.05 -3.89 -4.24
N VAL A 148 -11.52 -5.12 -4.09
CA VAL A 148 -11.79 -6.04 -5.22
C VAL A 148 -12.93 -5.53 -6.10
N GLU A 149 -13.99 -4.99 -5.50
CA GLU A 149 -15.12 -4.43 -6.25
C GLU A 149 -14.71 -3.20 -7.07
N VAL A 150 -13.87 -2.34 -6.47
CA VAL A 150 -13.29 -1.18 -7.18
C VAL A 150 -12.41 -1.63 -8.35
N GLU A 151 -11.55 -2.64 -8.16
CA GLU A 151 -10.72 -3.19 -9.24
C GLU A 151 -11.57 -3.65 -10.42
N ARG A 152 -12.61 -4.44 -10.16
CA ARG A 152 -13.52 -4.92 -11.20
C ARG A 152 -14.20 -3.76 -11.90
N THR A 153 -14.78 -2.84 -11.14
CA THR A 153 -15.49 -1.68 -11.69
C THR A 153 -14.57 -0.81 -12.55
N LEU A 154 -13.31 -0.59 -12.11
CA LEU A 154 -12.34 0.18 -12.86
C LEU A 154 -12.01 -0.47 -14.21
N LEU A 155 -11.65 -1.74 -14.19
CA LEU A 155 -11.25 -2.47 -15.40
C LEU A 155 -12.40 -2.62 -16.41
N ASP A 156 -13.63 -2.76 -15.91
CA ASP A 156 -14.83 -2.85 -16.77
C ASP A 156 -15.20 -1.50 -17.40
N ARG A 157 -15.13 -0.41 -16.64
CA ARG A 157 -15.63 0.90 -17.07
C ARG A 157 -14.57 1.81 -17.67
N HIS A 158 -13.29 1.61 -17.29
CA HIS A 158 -12.20 2.49 -17.68
C HIS A 158 -10.99 1.71 -18.20
N PRO A 159 -10.94 1.41 -19.52
CA PRO A 159 -9.90 0.55 -20.10
C PRO A 159 -8.48 1.16 -20.05
N VAL A 160 -8.35 2.46 -19.81
CA VAL A 160 -7.07 3.17 -19.68
C VAL A 160 -6.63 3.14 -18.21
N SER A 161 -6.52 1.93 -17.66
CA SER A 161 -6.18 1.73 -16.26
C SER A 161 -5.26 0.52 -16.03
N VAL A 162 -4.56 0.55 -14.90
CA VAL A 162 -3.73 -0.55 -14.37
C VAL A 162 -4.11 -0.77 -12.91
N SER A 163 -4.26 -2.02 -12.49
CA SER A 163 -4.41 -2.37 -11.08
C SER A 163 -3.12 -2.98 -10.53
N LEU A 164 -2.63 -2.47 -9.41
CA LEU A 164 -1.47 -2.98 -8.68
C LEU A 164 -1.94 -3.62 -7.36
N ARG A 165 -1.92 -4.95 -7.30
CA ARG A 165 -2.19 -5.72 -6.08
C ARG A 165 -0.94 -5.75 -5.22
N LEU A 166 -0.84 -4.80 -4.29
CA LEU A 166 0.34 -4.63 -3.44
C LEU A 166 0.41 -5.73 -2.37
N ALA A 167 1.59 -6.26 -2.16
CA ALA A 167 1.96 -7.08 -1.02
C ALA A 167 1.86 -6.28 0.30
N THR A 168 2.07 -6.92 1.43
CA THR A 168 2.15 -6.23 2.72
C THR A 168 3.34 -5.27 2.70
N VAL A 169 3.03 -3.97 2.71
CA VAL A 169 4.05 -2.93 2.57
C VAL A 169 4.78 -2.73 3.89
N PHE A 170 6.09 -2.45 3.83
CA PHE A 170 6.94 -2.17 5.00
C PHE A 170 8.01 -1.12 4.69
N GLY A 171 8.74 -0.66 5.72
CA GLY A 171 9.83 0.30 5.59
C GLY A 171 9.50 1.68 6.17
N MET A 172 10.51 2.54 6.30
CA MET A 172 10.35 3.90 6.84
C MET A 172 9.67 4.84 5.87
N SER A 173 8.76 5.66 6.41
CA SER A 173 8.07 6.73 5.68
C SER A 173 7.88 7.93 6.60
N PRO A 174 7.88 9.18 6.09
CA PRO A 174 7.54 10.38 6.86
C PRO A 174 6.17 10.31 7.53
N ARG A 175 5.19 9.61 6.91
CA ARG A 175 3.93 9.20 7.56
C ARG A 175 4.03 7.72 7.88
N MET A 176 4.61 7.40 9.02
CA MET A 176 4.84 6.00 9.43
C MET A 176 3.54 5.25 9.72
N ARG A 177 3.58 3.93 9.58
CA ARG A 177 2.53 2.99 9.99
C ARG A 177 3.15 1.84 10.77
N LEU A 178 2.95 1.86 12.09
CA LEU A 178 3.43 0.81 12.99
C LEU A 178 2.52 -0.42 13.03
N ASP A 179 1.31 -0.33 12.49
CA ASP A 179 0.34 -1.41 12.40
C ASP A 179 0.60 -2.41 11.25
N LEU A 180 1.59 -2.14 10.38
CA LEU A 180 1.98 -3.06 9.32
C LEU A 180 2.92 -4.15 9.85
N LEU A 181 2.68 -5.39 9.47
CA LEU A 181 3.26 -6.60 10.09
C LEU A 181 4.79 -6.53 10.30
N VAL A 182 5.56 -6.20 9.27
CA VAL A 182 7.02 -6.10 9.39
C VAL A 182 7.41 -4.92 10.28
N ASN A 183 6.72 -3.79 10.15
CA ASN A 183 6.98 -2.59 10.94
C ASN A 183 6.66 -2.84 12.43
N ASP A 184 5.49 -3.44 12.73
CA ASP A 184 5.08 -3.79 14.09
C ASP A 184 6.06 -4.78 14.75
N PHE A 185 6.36 -5.88 14.07
CA PHE A 185 7.24 -6.91 14.63
C PHE A 185 8.65 -6.41 14.85
N THR A 186 9.17 -5.59 13.92
CA THR A 186 10.49 -4.95 14.09
C THR A 186 10.46 -3.91 15.22
N TYR A 187 9.36 -3.17 15.38
CA TYR A 187 9.20 -2.22 16.46
C TYR A 187 9.16 -2.91 17.83
N ARG A 188 8.38 -4.00 17.96
CA ARG A 188 8.35 -4.82 19.18
C ARG A 188 9.71 -5.45 19.50
N ALA A 189 10.41 -5.93 18.49
CA ALA A 189 11.77 -6.44 18.67
C ALA A 189 12.72 -5.33 19.19
N TYR A 190 12.56 -4.09 18.72
CA TYR A 190 13.36 -2.95 19.15
C TYR A 190 13.01 -2.50 20.57
N THR A 191 11.71 -2.38 20.91
CA THR A 191 11.23 -1.82 22.19
C THR A 191 11.10 -2.87 23.28
N ASP A 192 10.38 -3.95 23.00
CA ASP A 192 9.91 -4.92 23.99
C ASP A 192 10.82 -6.15 24.09
N ARG A 193 11.60 -6.42 23.03
CA ARG A 193 12.45 -7.62 22.91
C ARG A 193 11.68 -8.94 23.01
N PHE A 194 10.35 -8.89 22.83
CA PHE A 194 9.48 -10.04 23.00
C PHE A 194 8.25 -9.94 22.10
N ILE A 195 7.79 -11.08 21.57
CA ILE A 195 6.53 -11.20 20.84
C ILE A 195 5.86 -12.54 21.12
N VAL A 196 4.52 -12.53 21.18
CA VAL A 196 3.69 -13.74 21.14
C VAL A 196 3.06 -13.87 19.77
N LEU A 197 3.27 -15.01 19.13
CA LEU A 197 2.70 -15.32 17.82
C LEU A 197 1.52 -16.30 17.96
N PHE A 198 0.40 -15.93 17.37
CA PHE A 198 -0.72 -16.82 17.11
C PHE A 198 -0.71 -17.21 15.64
N GLU A 199 -1.01 -18.49 15.34
CA GLU A 199 -1.00 -19.01 13.96
C GLU A 199 0.27 -18.56 13.22
N SER A 200 1.41 -18.87 13.81
CA SER A 200 2.75 -18.42 13.40
C SER A 200 3.12 -18.83 11.97
N HIS A 201 2.44 -19.86 11.45
CA HIS A 201 2.64 -20.44 10.12
C HIS A 201 1.97 -19.66 8.99
N PHE A 202 1.03 -18.72 9.27
CA PHE A 202 0.37 -17.93 8.24
C PHE A 202 1.35 -17.08 7.43
N LYS A 203 1.30 -17.25 6.13
CA LYS A 203 2.23 -16.61 5.17
C LYS A 203 1.68 -15.32 4.59
N ARG A 204 2.60 -14.40 4.27
CA ARG A 204 2.36 -13.17 3.54
C ARG A 204 3.50 -12.92 2.56
N ASN A 205 3.20 -12.20 1.50
CA ASN A 205 4.21 -11.57 0.67
C ASN A 205 4.46 -10.14 1.17
N PHE A 206 5.69 -9.66 1.06
CA PHE A 206 6.13 -8.35 1.54
C PHE A 206 6.70 -7.49 0.41
N LEU A 207 6.66 -6.15 0.58
CA LEU A 207 7.21 -5.19 -0.37
C LEU A 207 7.66 -3.92 0.34
N HIS A 208 8.87 -3.44 0.06
CA HIS A 208 9.37 -2.20 0.62
C HIS A 208 8.61 -0.98 0.07
N VAL A 209 8.30 0.02 0.91
CA VAL A 209 7.51 1.20 0.52
C VAL A 209 8.14 2.02 -0.60
N ARG A 210 9.47 2.06 -0.70
CA ARG A 210 10.18 2.70 -1.81
C ARG A 210 10.03 1.91 -3.11
N ASP A 211 9.95 0.59 -3.04
CA ASP A 211 9.67 -0.25 -4.22
C ASP A 211 8.22 -0.14 -4.66
N VAL A 212 7.27 0.15 -3.73
CA VAL A 212 5.91 0.55 -4.12
C VAL A 212 5.96 1.81 -5.01
N ALA A 213 6.68 2.86 -4.57
CA ALA A 213 6.83 4.07 -5.38
C ALA A 213 7.49 3.79 -6.74
N ARG A 214 8.52 2.94 -6.77
CA ARG A 214 9.17 2.48 -8.01
C ARG A 214 8.21 1.73 -8.93
N ALA A 215 7.29 0.91 -8.38
CA ALA A 215 6.29 0.21 -9.18
C ALA A 215 5.30 1.19 -9.83
N PHE A 216 4.88 2.26 -9.14
CA PHE A 216 4.07 3.32 -9.74
C PHE A 216 4.82 4.03 -10.88
N LEU A 217 6.07 4.43 -10.66
CA LEU A 217 6.90 5.06 -11.69
C LEU A 217 7.11 4.14 -12.90
N HIS A 218 7.43 2.87 -12.66
CA HIS A 218 7.55 1.85 -13.70
C HIS A 218 6.25 1.71 -14.50
N THR A 219 5.11 1.71 -13.82
CA THR A 219 3.80 1.62 -14.47
C THR A 219 3.50 2.87 -15.31
N ILE A 220 3.88 4.09 -14.86
CA ILE A 220 3.77 5.30 -15.66
C ILE A 220 4.62 5.19 -16.93
N ASP A 221 5.88 4.79 -16.79
CA ASP A 221 6.83 4.68 -17.91
C ASP A 221 6.40 3.61 -18.95
N ASN A 222 5.75 2.55 -18.50
CA ASN A 222 5.33 1.41 -19.34
C ASN A 222 3.81 1.32 -19.51
N PHE A 223 3.09 2.41 -19.32
CA PHE A 223 1.63 2.42 -19.20
C PHE A 223 0.94 1.75 -20.41
N GLU A 224 1.40 2.04 -21.62
CA GLU A 224 0.76 1.55 -22.85
C GLU A 224 0.78 0.01 -22.99
N VAL A 225 1.84 -0.62 -22.48
CA VAL A 225 1.94 -2.10 -22.48
C VAL A 225 1.30 -2.73 -21.26
N MET A 226 1.15 -1.98 -20.16
CA MET A 226 0.59 -2.47 -18.90
C MET A 226 -0.92 -2.22 -18.74
N LYS A 227 -1.52 -1.31 -19.53
CA LYS A 227 -2.94 -0.94 -19.40
C LYS A 227 -3.89 -2.13 -19.55
N ARG A 228 -5.06 -2.03 -18.91
CA ARG A 228 -6.11 -3.06 -18.83
C ARG A 228 -5.66 -4.35 -18.16
N GLN A 229 -4.64 -4.29 -17.34
CA GLN A 229 -4.07 -5.44 -16.67
C GLN A 229 -4.02 -5.27 -15.15
N ILE A 230 -3.97 -6.40 -14.48
CA ILE A 230 -3.73 -6.54 -13.05
C ILE A 230 -2.32 -7.05 -12.88
N TYR A 231 -1.59 -6.55 -11.89
CA TYR A 231 -0.26 -7.01 -11.51
C TYR A 231 -0.15 -7.20 -10.00
N ASN A 232 0.33 -8.36 -9.57
CA ASN A 232 0.84 -8.53 -8.23
C ASN A 232 2.18 -7.80 -8.09
N VAL A 233 2.37 -7.12 -6.96
CA VAL A 233 3.60 -6.35 -6.70
C VAL A 233 4.12 -6.71 -5.32
N GLY A 234 5.24 -7.41 -5.27
CA GLY A 234 5.87 -7.89 -4.04
C GLY A 234 7.32 -8.32 -4.27
N LEU A 235 7.95 -8.83 -3.21
CA LEU A 235 9.26 -9.48 -3.27
C LEU A 235 9.06 -10.97 -3.50
N SER A 236 9.61 -11.52 -4.59
CA SER A 236 9.45 -12.93 -4.94
C SER A 236 10.15 -13.87 -3.94
N ASP A 237 11.18 -13.39 -3.25
CA ASP A 237 11.92 -14.09 -2.20
C ASP A 237 11.38 -13.87 -0.77
N ALA A 238 10.32 -13.08 -0.62
CA ALA A 238 9.75 -12.73 0.69
C ALA A 238 8.28 -13.17 0.85
N ASN A 239 7.98 -14.42 0.51
CA ASN A 239 6.75 -15.11 0.88
C ASN A 239 6.99 -15.87 2.20
N LEU A 240 6.87 -15.17 3.34
CA LEU A 240 7.28 -15.70 4.64
C LEU A 240 6.09 -15.87 5.59
N SER A 241 6.19 -16.86 6.48
CA SER A 241 5.32 -16.96 7.65
C SER A 241 5.68 -15.91 8.70
N LYS A 242 4.80 -15.70 9.68
CA LYS A 242 5.08 -14.80 10.81
C LYS A 242 6.32 -15.24 11.58
N LEU A 243 6.49 -16.56 11.78
CA LEU A 243 7.66 -17.12 12.46
C LEU A 243 8.93 -16.84 11.65
N GLU A 244 8.93 -17.16 10.35
CA GLU A 244 10.08 -16.91 9.47
C GLU A 244 10.45 -15.41 9.45
N LEU A 245 9.45 -14.51 9.42
CA LEU A 245 9.68 -13.07 9.53
C LEU A 245 10.35 -12.69 10.84
N CYS A 246 9.85 -13.21 11.98
CA CYS A 246 10.46 -12.95 13.30
C CYS A 246 11.90 -13.46 13.37
N GLN A 247 12.19 -14.60 12.77
CA GLN A 247 13.55 -15.15 12.68
C GLN A 247 14.49 -14.26 11.84
N GLN A 248 13.98 -13.63 10.75
CA GLN A 248 14.77 -12.63 10.01
C GLN A 248 15.07 -11.40 10.87
N ILE A 249 14.08 -10.90 11.62
CA ILE A 249 14.26 -9.77 12.54
C ILE A 249 15.24 -10.11 13.65
N GLN A 250 15.19 -11.33 14.19
CA GLN A 250 16.08 -11.81 15.27
C GLN A 250 17.55 -11.80 14.88
N LYS A 251 17.89 -11.94 13.59
CA LYS A 251 19.28 -11.80 13.11
C LYS A 251 19.87 -10.40 13.41
N HIS A 252 19.04 -9.39 13.44
CA HIS A 252 19.43 -8.00 13.73
C HIS A 252 19.21 -7.59 15.18
N VAL A 253 18.36 -8.31 15.90
CA VAL A 253 18.04 -8.11 17.31
C VAL A 253 18.16 -9.45 18.04
N PRO A 254 19.39 -9.93 18.36
CA PRO A 254 19.59 -11.29 18.93
C PRO A 254 18.86 -11.54 20.25
N GLN A 255 18.52 -10.48 21.01
CA GLN A 255 17.79 -10.56 22.26
C GLN A 255 16.26 -10.66 22.07
N PHE A 256 15.77 -10.66 20.83
CA PHE A 256 14.35 -10.77 20.53
C PHE A 256 13.84 -12.19 20.83
N VAL A 257 12.95 -12.31 21.79
CA VAL A 257 12.34 -13.58 22.21
C VAL A 257 11.02 -13.78 21.45
N ILE A 258 10.91 -14.91 20.78
CA ILE A 258 9.73 -15.28 20.00
C ILE A 258 9.03 -16.43 20.72
N HIS A 259 7.78 -16.22 21.11
CA HIS A 259 6.95 -17.23 21.76
C HIS A 259 5.76 -17.58 20.86
N GLU A 260 5.67 -18.85 20.46
CA GLU A 260 4.51 -19.37 19.72
C GLU A 260 3.45 -19.86 20.72
N SER A 261 2.23 -19.32 20.63
CA SER A 261 1.12 -19.71 21.50
C SER A 261 0.09 -20.53 20.72
N ASN A 262 -0.28 -21.66 21.30
CA ASN A 262 -1.37 -22.50 20.82
C ASN A 262 -2.74 -22.09 21.42
N VAL A 263 -2.76 -21.11 22.35
CA VAL A 263 -3.96 -20.62 23.01
C VAL A 263 -4.25 -19.22 22.50
N GLY A 264 -5.40 -19.04 21.89
CA GLY A 264 -5.80 -17.80 21.22
C GLY A 264 -5.87 -17.95 19.70
N SER A 265 -6.21 -16.89 19.00
CA SER A 265 -6.26 -16.87 17.54
C SER A 265 -5.91 -15.47 17.00
N ASP A 266 -5.30 -15.44 15.83
CA ASP A 266 -5.12 -14.19 15.09
C ASP A 266 -6.45 -13.81 14.40
N PRO A 267 -6.98 -12.61 14.60
CA PRO A 267 -8.15 -12.13 13.87
C PRO A 267 -7.90 -12.05 12.35
N ASP A 268 -6.64 -11.90 11.93
CA ASP A 268 -6.24 -11.87 10.52
C ASP A 268 -6.02 -13.29 9.98
N LYS A 269 -7.06 -13.90 9.45
CA LYS A 269 -7.07 -15.28 8.93
C LYS A 269 -6.43 -15.44 7.54
N ARG A 270 -5.80 -14.41 6.98
CA ARG A 270 -5.17 -14.49 5.66
C ARG A 270 -3.94 -15.39 5.71
N ASP A 271 -3.84 -16.27 4.71
CA ASP A 271 -2.70 -17.17 4.54
C ASP A 271 -2.52 -17.46 3.04
N TYR A 272 -1.48 -16.91 2.42
CA TYR A 272 -1.22 -17.07 1.00
C TYR A 272 0.23 -16.75 0.65
N ILE A 273 0.71 -17.33 -0.46
CA ILE A 273 1.95 -16.95 -1.14
C ILE A 273 1.63 -16.40 -2.52
N VAL A 274 2.42 -15.46 -3.02
CA VAL A 274 2.10 -14.69 -4.25
C VAL A 274 3.26 -14.78 -5.23
N SER A 275 2.94 -15.04 -6.52
CA SER A 275 3.87 -14.83 -7.63
C SER A 275 3.80 -13.39 -8.10
N ASN A 276 4.99 -12.79 -8.30
CA ASN A 276 5.16 -11.46 -8.88
C ASN A 276 5.72 -11.52 -10.31
N ASP A 277 5.79 -12.70 -10.92
CA ASP A 277 6.40 -12.95 -12.21
C ASP A 277 5.84 -12.06 -13.33
N LYS A 278 4.53 -11.75 -13.27
CA LYS A 278 3.87 -10.97 -14.32
C LYS A 278 4.43 -9.55 -14.39
N ILE A 279 4.59 -8.86 -13.27
CA ILE A 279 5.17 -7.52 -13.26
C ILE A 279 6.68 -7.57 -13.53
N GLU A 280 7.39 -8.58 -13.04
CA GLU A 280 8.82 -8.75 -13.29
C GLU A 280 9.13 -8.92 -14.77
N ARG A 281 8.26 -9.61 -15.54
CA ARG A 281 8.37 -9.74 -17.01
C ARG A 281 8.22 -8.41 -17.75
N THR A 282 7.62 -7.38 -17.14
CA THR A 282 7.61 -6.02 -17.71
C THR A 282 8.91 -5.25 -17.52
N GLY A 283 9.91 -5.86 -16.85
CA GLY A 283 11.18 -5.25 -16.50
C GLY A 283 11.24 -4.60 -15.11
N TYR A 284 10.13 -4.63 -14.35
CA TYR A 284 10.15 -4.18 -12.97
C TYR A 284 11.02 -5.08 -12.10
N LYS A 285 11.87 -4.46 -11.27
CA LYS A 285 12.70 -5.17 -10.27
C LYS A 285 12.67 -4.38 -8.96
N PRO A 286 12.28 -5.01 -7.84
CA PRO A 286 12.47 -4.44 -6.52
C PRO A 286 13.95 -4.14 -6.26
N ALA A 287 14.23 -3.06 -5.54
CA ALA A 287 15.61 -2.64 -5.22
C ALA A 287 15.96 -2.86 -3.75
N PHE A 288 14.96 -3.08 -2.89
CA PHE A 288 15.14 -3.22 -1.45
C PHE A 288 14.70 -4.61 -0.99
N SER A 289 15.63 -5.35 -0.41
CA SER A 289 15.32 -6.62 0.24
C SER A 289 14.61 -6.43 1.59
N LEU A 290 14.01 -7.50 2.10
CA LEU A 290 13.42 -7.50 3.44
C LEU A 290 14.48 -7.17 4.52
N ASP A 291 15.67 -7.70 4.38
CA ASP A 291 16.79 -7.49 5.30
C ASP A 291 17.22 -6.02 5.38
N GLU A 292 17.35 -5.36 4.23
CA GLU A 292 17.66 -3.93 4.15
C GLU A 292 16.58 -3.07 4.80
N GLY A 293 15.31 -3.40 4.57
CA GLY A 293 14.19 -2.68 5.16
C GLY A 293 14.08 -2.88 6.68
N ILE A 294 14.38 -4.08 7.22
CA ILE A 294 14.47 -4.30 8.67
C ILE A 294 15.58 -3.42 9.27
N ARG A 295 16.77 -3.36 8.65
CA ARG A 295 17.86 -2.48 9.10
C ARG A 295 17.48 -0.99 9.03
N GLU A 296 16.78 -0.58 7.97
CA GLU A 296 16.24 0.78 7.84
C GLU A 296 15.27 1.09 8.99
N LEU A 297 14.30 0.20 9.27
CA LEU A 297 13.34 0.35 10.36
C LEU A 297 14.02 0.51 11.72
N LEU A 298 15.00 -0.34 12.04
CA LEU A 298 15.73 -0.25 13.31
C LEU A 298 16.46 1.10 13.47
N LYS A 299 17.05 1.64 12.40
CA LYS A 299 17.64 3.01 12.40
C LYS A 299 16.57 4.07 12.61
N GLY A 300 15.43 3.94 11.91
CA GLY A 300 14.32 4.87 12.01
C GLY A 300 13.70 4.90 13.41
N PHE A 301 13.51 3.74 14.04
CA PHE A 301 12.93 3.64 15.38
C PHE A 301 13.82 4.28 16.46
N ALA A 302 15.15 4.31 16.28
CA ALA A 302 16.05 5.03 17.18
C ALA A 302 15.77 6.57 17.20
N MET A 303 15.20 7.13 16.14
CA MET A 303 14.81 8.54 16.03
C MET A 303 13.35 8.79 16.46
N MET A 304 12.51 7.78 16.40
CA MET A 304 11.09 7.91 16.71
C MET A 304 10.86 7.87 18.22
N ARG A 305 10.46 9.03 18.80
CA ARG A 305 10.13 9.14 20.22
C ARG A 305 8.63 9.07 20.51
N ASN A 306 7.79 8.98 19.48
CA ASN A 306 6.35 9.14 19.66
C ASN A 306 5.56 8.14 18.81
N THR A 307 4.64 7.41 19.45
CA THR A 307 3.76 6.40 18.83
C THR A 307 2.56 6.97 18.07
N LYS A 308 2.52 8.29 17.80
CA LYS A 308 1.45 8.94 17.02
C LYS A 308 1.27 8.43 15.59
N TYR A 309 2.10 7.48 15.17
CA TYR A 309 2.14 6.96 13.80
C TYR A 309 1.40 5.63 13.62
N SER A 310 0.50 5.29 14.54
CA SER A 310 -0.43 4.18 14.36
C SER A 310 -1.72 4.64 13.66
N ASN A 311 -2.33 3.78 12.86
CA ASN A 311 -3.67 4.00 12.32
C ASN A 311 -4.78 3.57 13.29
N ILE A 312 -4.40 3.05 14.46
CA ILE A 312 -5.30 2.49 15.46
C ILE A 312 -5.27 3.36 16.71
#